data_37d5c0fdcb22790df6445b4797915f23
#
_entry.id   37d5c0fdcb22790df6445b4797915f23
#
_cell.length_a   1.000
_cell.length_b   1.000
_cell.length_c   1.000
_cell.angle_alpha   90.00
_cell.angle_beta   90.00
_cell.angle_gamma   90.00
#
_symmetry.space_group_name_H-M   'P 1'
#
loop_
_entity.id
_entity.type
_entity.pdbx_description
1 polymer ?
#
loop_
_entity_poly.entity_id
_entity_poly.type
_entity_poly.pdbx_seq_one_letter_code
_entity_poly.pdbx_strand_id
1 'polypeptide(L)'
;MRPLAVAAAVCVLVGCSAAGPKPRPQGDVVPPASQTGGFDGQRAWNDLLRLVSFGPRPPGSENLQRARAYIVSQLEDAGCAVEVQPFHAQTPLGSLPMANVVARSGKSGGGIILLLTHYDTLRLANFVGANDGASSSAVMLELARQLCRAHLPEAVWIAFLDGEEAQVRWSDTDSLYGSRELAARLALSGDLRRIRAVLLADMVGDRDLDILREENSTPWLTDLVWSVARRLGYGRYFLDRSEAVEDDHLPFLRRGVAAVDLIDFDYPYWHTPADTLDKCSARSLAIVGHVLLETVRELARRPS
;
A
#
# COMPACT_ATOMS: atom_id res chain seq x y z
N MET A 1 68.74 11.42 33.37
CA MET A 1 68.21 11.99 32.12
C MET A 1 67.38 10.89 31.42
N ARG A 2 66.07 10.98 31.46
CA ARG A 2 65.14 10.04 30.78
C ARG A 2 64.54 10.80 29.61
N PRO A 3 64.41 10.21 28.42
CA PRO A 3 63.77 10.86 27.30
C PRO A 3 62.23 10.73 27.40
N LEU A 4 61.54 11.86 27.18
CA LEU A 4 60.07 11.90 26.99
C LEU A 4 59.69 11.29 25.61
N ALA A 5 58.78 10.33 25.64
CA ALA A 5 58.12 9.83 24.43
C ALA A 5 56.90 10.73 24.12
N VAL A 6 56.92 11.34 22.95
CA VAL A 6 55.78 12.09 22.41
C VAL A 6 54.88 11.10 21.68
N ALA A 7 53.68 10.90 22.20
CA ALA A 7 52.65 10.12 21.53
C ALA A 7 51.91 11.02 20.53
N ALA A 8 52.01 10.72 19.23
CA ALA A 8 51.23 11.36 18.18
C ALA A 8 49.83 10.72 18.12
N ALA A 9 48.80 11.50 18.43
CA ALA A 9 47.43 11.10 18.25
C ALA A 9 47.05 11.23 16.76
N VAL A 10 46.76 10.11 16.10
CA VAL A 10 46.20 10.09 14.77
C VAL A 10 44.70 10.25 14.89
N CYS A 11 44.16 11.44 14.55
CA CYS A 11 42.73 11.65 14.35
C CYS A 11 42.32 11.03 13.03
N VAL A 12 41.58 9.88 13.07
CA VAL A 12 40.89 9.33 11.95
C VAL A 12 39.60 10.13 11.75
N LEU A 13 39.57 11.01 10.76
CA LEU A 13 38.34 11.68 10.29
C LEU A 13 37.50 10.64 9.55
N VAL A 14 36.46 10.12 10.22
CA VAL A 14 35.40 9.37 9.57
C VAL A 14 34.57 10.38 8.78
N GLY A 15 34.81 10.43 7.47
CA GLY A 15 34.01 11.23 6.55
C GLY A 15 32.61 10.62 6.44
N CYS A 16 31.62 11.24 7.09
CA CYS A 16 30.21 11.03 6.73
C CYS A 16 30.02 11.55 5.30
N SER A 17 29.97 10.64 4.32
CA SER A 17 29.45 10.96 2.99
C SER A 17 27.94 11.20 3.12
N ALA A 18 27.56 12.46 3.29
CA ALA A 18 26.17 12.84 3.06
C ALA A 18 25.87 12.51 1.59
N ALA A 19 24.92 11.61 1.34
CA ALA A 19 24.40 11.39 0.02
C ALA A 19 23.89 12.75 -0.52
N GLY A 20 24.45 13.21 -1.64
CA GLY A 20 24.00 14.44 -2.27
C GLY A 20 22.52 14.36 -2.67
N PRO A 21 21.86 15.52 -2.83
CA PRO A 21 20.45 15.53 -3.23
C PRO A 21 20.27 14.73 -4.53
N LYS A 22 19.30 13.80 -4.49
CA LYS A 22 18.92 12.99 -5.67
C LYS A 22 18.62 13.93 -6.85
N PRO A 23 19.07 13.64 -8.08
CA PRO A 23 18.70 14.43 -9.23
C PRO A 23 17.18 14.39 -9.39
N ARG A 24 16.54 15.58 -9.38
CA ARG A 24 15.09 15.68 -9.61
C ARG A 24 14.72 15.00 -10.91
N PRO A 25 13.70 14.11 -10.93
CA PRO A 25 13.26 13.47 -12.15
C PRO A 25 12.85 14.52 -13.18
N GLN A 26 13.27 14.33 -14.44
CA GLN A 26 12.80 15.15 -15.55
C GLN A 26 11.28 15.00 -15.69
N GLY A 27 10.53 16.05 -15.35
CA GLY A 27 9.10 16.21 -15.60
C GLY A 27 8.20 15.12 -15.00
N ASP A 28 7.15 15.53 -14.34
CA ASP A 28 6.10 14.67 -13.79
C ASP A 28 5.17 14.14 -14.91
N VAL A 29 5.77 13.55 -15.95
CA VAL A 29 5.04 13.03 -17.11
C VAL A 29 4.41 11.70 -16.74
N VAL A 30 3.09 11.67 -16.73
CA VAL A 30 2.32 10.44 -16.50
C VAL A 30 2.39 9.56 -17.75
N PRO A 31 2.87 8.29 -17.64
CA PRO A 31 2.84 7.40 -18.80
C PRO A 31 1.38 7.14 -19.23
N PRO A 32 1.10 7.13 -20.54
CA PRO A 32 -0.24 6.81 -21.02
C PRO A 32 -0.60 5.33 -20.72
N ALA A 33 -1.89 5.04 -20.56
CA ALA A 33 -2.38 3.69 -20.22
C ALA A 33 -1.90 2.60 -21.22
N SER A 34 -1.65 2.96 -22.48
CA SER A 34 -1.10 2.04 -23.48
C SER A 34 0.33 1.57 -23.18
N GLN A 35 1.07 2.30 -22.36
CA GLN A 35 2.44 1.97 -21.92
C GLN A 35 2.50 1.33 -20.54
N THR A 36 1.38 1.31 -19.82
CA THR A 36 1.24 0.81 -18.44
C THR A 36 0.31 -0.40 -18.36
N GLY A 37 0.29 -1.23 -19.40
CA GLY A 37 -0.53 -2.46 -19.42
C GLY A 37 -2.04 -2.23 -19.35
N GLY A 38 -2.49 -0.99 -19.52
CA GLY A 38 -3.88 -0.55 -19.40
C GLY A 38 -4.16 0.24 -18.12
N PHE A 39 -3.24 0.30 -17.15
CA PHE A 39 -3.40 1.09 -15.94
C PHE A 39 -3.37 2.60 -16.26
N ASP A 40 -4.41 3.33 -15.91
CA ASP A 40 -4.53 4.77 -16.15
C ASP A 40 -4.15 5.58 -14.91
N GLY A 41 -2.88 6.06 -14.89
CA GLY A 41 -2.37 6.85 -13.77
C GLY A 41 -3.07 8.19 -13.58
N GLN A 42 -3.61 8.78 -14.67
CA GLN A 42 -4.37 10.03 -14.54
C GLN A 42 -5.77 9.77 -13.92
N ARG A 43 -6.39 8.65 -14.23
CA ARG A 43 -7.65 8.26 -13.60
C ARG A 43 -7.45 7.93 -12.13
N ALA A 44 -6.39 7.20 -11.77
CA ALA A 44 -6.00 7.00 -10.37
C ALA A 44 -5.76 8.33 -9.65
N TRP A 45 -5.10 9.30 -10.28
CA TRP A 45 -4.93 10.63 -9.74
C TRP A 45 -6.26 11.35 -9.46
N ASN A 46 -7.24 11.21 -10.34
CA ASN A 46 -8.57 11.79 -10.13
C ASN A 46 -9.29 11.14 -8.93
N ASP A 47 -9.11 9.84 -8.71
CA ASP A 47 -9.61 9.16 -7.50
C ASP A 47 -8.89 9.67 -6.25
N LEU A 48 -7.56 9.87 -6.31
CA LEU A 48 -6.79 10.46 -5.21
C LEU A 48 -7.31 11.87 -4.85
N LEU A 49 -7.50 12.73 -5.85
CA LEU A 49 -8.10 14.07 -5.66
C LEU A 49 -9.44 13.96 -4.94
N ARG A 50 -10.29 13.02 -5.35
CA ARG A 50 -11.61 12.81 -4.77
C ARG A 50 -11.53 12.33 -3.33
N LEU A 51 -10.68 11.35 -3.02
CA LEU A 51 -10.50 10.83 -1.66
C LEU A 51 -10.00 11.91 -0.70
N VAL A 52 -9.00 12.68 -1.11
CA VAL A 52 -8.46 13.81 -0.33
C VAL A 52 -9.50 14.91 -0.10
N SER A 53 -10.40 15.13 -1.07
CA SER A 53 -11.45 16.15 -0.95
C SER A 53 -12.46 15.90 0.18
N PHE A 54 -12.53 14.68 0.72
CA PHE A 54 -13.37 14.40 1.90
C PHE A 54 -12.74 14.93 3.19
N GLY A 55 -11.44 15.29 3.18
CA GLY A 55 -10.71 15.74 4.35
C GLY A 55 -10.24 14.60 5.25
N PRO A 56 -9.85 14.89 6.50
CA PRO A 56 -9.44 13.87 7.48
C PRO A 56 -10.54 12.80 7.65
N ARG A 57 -10.13 11.55 7.61
CA ARG A 57 -10.99 10.36 7.54
C ARG A 57 -10.70 9.33 8.63
N PRO A 58 -10.52 9.73 9.92
CA PRO A 58 -10.23 8.74 10.95
C PRO A 58 -11.41 7.77 11.16
N PRO A 59 -11.15 6.55 11.65
CA PRO A 59 -12.18 5.56 11.93
C PRO A 59 -13.36 6.11 12.73
N GLY A 60 -14.58 5.75 12.30
CA GLY A 60 -15.84 6.23 12.87
C GLY A 60 -16.31 7.61 12.38
N SER A 61 -15.51 8.34 11.58
CA SER A 61 -15.88 9.67 11.09
C SER A 61 -16.89 9.63 9.93
N GLU A 62 -17.64 10.71 9.77
CA GLU A 62 -18.55 10.90 8.63
C GLU A 62 -17.77 11.01 7.30
N ASN A 63 -16.58 11.62 7.32
CA ASN A 63 -15.73 11.74 6.14
C ASN A 63 -15.29 10.36 5.63
N LEU A 64 -14.93 9.44 6.55
CA LEU A 64 -14.59 8.06 6.20
C LEU A 64 -15.80 7.32 5.61
N GLN A 65 -17.02 7.54 6.15
CA GLN A 65 -18.23 6.96 5.57
C GLN A 65 -18.49 7.47 4.15
N ARG A 66 -18.25 8.76 3.89
CA ARG A 66 -18.36 9.35 2.54
C ARG A 66 -17.29 8.78 1.59
N ALA A 67 -16.05 8.63 2.05
CA ALA A 67 -14.98 7.98 1.27
C ALA A 67 -15.33 6.54 0.95
N ARG A 68 -15.83 5.77 1.93
CA ARG A 68 -16.29 4.38 1.72
C ARG A 68 -17.42 4.30 0.70
N ALA A 69 -18.42 5.18 0.77
CA ALA A 69 -19.51 5.20 -0.20
C ALA A 69 -18.99 5.49 -1.63
N TYR A 70 -18.01 6.38 -1.77
CA TYR A 70 -17.33 6.63 -3.04
C TYR A 70 -16.58 5.38 -3.54
N ILE A 71 -15.78 4.75 -2.69
CA ILE A 71 -15.04 3.52 -3.03
C ILE A 71 -16.01 2.44 -3.52
N VAL A 72 -17.09 2.18 -2.78
CA VAL A 72 -18.11 1.19 -3.16
C VAL A 72 -18.68 1.50 -4.55
N SER A 73 -19.10 2.74 -4.80
CA SER A 73 -19.63 3.14 -6.11
C SER A 73 -18.63 2.90 -7.25
N GLN A 74 -17.35 3.26 -7.05
CA GLN A 74 -16.32 3.07 -8.07
C GLN A 74 -16.04 1.58 -8.35
N LEU A 75 -16.11 0.74 -7.33
CA LEU A 75 -15.92 -0.71 -7.46
C LEU A 75 -17.11 -1.38 -8.18
N GLU A 76 -18.33 -0.95 -7.87
CA GLU A 76 -19.55 -1.42 -8.57
C GLU A 76 -19.52 -1.01 -10.05
N ASP A 77 -19.15 0.23 -10.37
CA ASP A 77 -18.97 0.72 -11.74
C ASP A 77 -17.88 -0.05 -12.50
N ALA A 78 -16.82 -0.48 -11.78
CA ALA A 78 -15.80 -1.35 -12.33
C ALA A 78 -16.30 -2.79 -12.63
N GLY A 79 -17.49 -3.15 -12.16
CA GLY A 79 -18.11 -4.47 -12.35
C GLY A 79 -17.62 -5.52 -11.35
N CYS A 80 -17.12 -5.08 -10.19
CA CYS A 80 -16.80 -5.99 -9.11
C CYS A 80 -18.05 -6.42 -8.33
N ALA A 81 -18.04 -7.61 -7.74
CA ALA A 81 -18.96 -7.97 -6.66
C ALA A 81 -18.44 -7.35 -5.37
N VAL A 82 -19.18 -6.38 -4.80
CA VAL A 82 -18.73 -5.60 -3.64
C VAL A 82 -19.46 -6.04 -2.40
N GLU A 83 -18.70 -6.23 -1.31
CA GLU A 83 -19.19 -6.51 0.03
C GLU A 83 -18.64 -5.48 1.01
N VAL A 84 -19.51 -4.79 1.73
CA VAL A 84 -19.13 -3.99 2.89
C VAL A 84 -19.21 -4.88 4.12
N GLN A 85 -18.13 -4.97 4.87
CA GLN A 85 -17.98 -5.84 6.05
C GLN A 85 -17.91 -4.98 7.33
N PRO A 86 -19.05 -4.61 7.95
CA PRO A 86 -19.04 -3.84 9.18
C PRO A 86 -18.55 -4.69 10.36
N PHE A 87 -17.86 -4.04 11.29
CA PHE A 87 -17.44 -4.60 12.57
C PHE A 87 -17.27 -3.53 13.63
N HIS A 88 -17.11 -3.93 14.88
CA HIS A 88 -16.81 -3.03 15.99
C HIS A 88 -15.41 -3.37 16.54
N ALA A 89 -14.49 -2.41 16.43
CA ALA A 89 -13.16 -2.56 17.01
C ALA A 89 -13.12 -2.07 18.44
N GLN A 90 -12.54 -2.87 19.34
CA GLN A 90 -12.21 -2.42 20.69
C GLN A 90 -10.91 -1.63 20.63
N THR A 91 -10.98 -0.34 20.85
CA THR A 91 -9.85 0.59 20.76
C THR A 91 -9.60 1.25 22.11
N PRO A 92 -8.45 1.91 22.34
CA PRO A 92 -8.23 2.70 23.54
C PRO A 92 -9.25 3.84 23.74
N LEU A 93 -9.94 4.26 22.67
CA LEU A 93 -11.03 5.25 22.71
C LEU A 93 -12.41 4.63 22.96
N GLY A 94 -12.49 3.31 23.21
CA GLY A 94 -13.71 2.56 23.33
C GLY A 94 -14.05 1.79 22.04
N SER A 95 -15.28 1.28 21.98
CA SER A 95 -15.79 0.54 20.82
C SER A 95 -16.08 1.50 19.65
N LEU A 96 -15.36 1.35 18.54
CA LEU A 96 -15.57 2.16 17.32
C LEU A 96 -16.18 1.33 16.20
N PRO A 97 -17.19 1.85 15.48
CA PRO A 97 -17.71 1.21 14.27
C PRO A 97 -16.73 1.40 13.12
N MET A 98 -16.33 0.30 12.50
CA MET A 98 -15.45 0.26 11.33
C MET A 98 -16.07 -0.64 10.24
N ALA A 99 -15.59 -0.54 9.01
CA ALA A 99 -16.03 -1.43 7.96
C ALA A 99 -14.97 -1.59 6.85
N ASN A 100 -14.57 -2.81 6.56
CA ASN A 100 -13.80 -3.11 5.36
C ASN A 100 -14.71 -3.13 4.12
N VAL A 101 -14.15 -2.84 2.96
CA VAL A 101 -14.80 -3.01 1.65
C VAL A 101 -14.03 -4.06 0.87
N VAL A 102 -14.68 -5.14 0.47
CA VAL A 102 -14.05 -6.23 -0.30
C VAL A 102 -14.71 -6.31 -1.67
N ALA A 103 -13.93 -6.06 -2.71
CA ALA A 103 -14.31 -6.24 -4.10
C ALA A 103 -13.77 -7.57 -4.62
N ARG A 104 -14.59 -8.30 -5.36
CA ARG A 104 -14.21 -9.60 -5.94
C ARG A 104 -14.43 -9.60 -7.44
N SER A 105 -13.48 -10.13 -8.21
CA SER A 105 -13.70 -10.45 -9.62
C SER A 105 -14.76 -11.55 -9.75
N GLY A 106 -15.48 -11.56 -10.89
CA GLY A 106 -16.63 -12.45 -11.10
C GLY A 106 -16.33 -13.96 -11.17
N LYS A 107 -15.08 -14.38 -10.92
CA LYS A 107 -14.70 -15.80 -10.95
C LYS A 107 -14.88 -16.43 -9.57
N SER A 108 -15.57 -17.56 -9.53
CA SER A 108 -15.69 -18.42 -8.34
C SER A 108 -14.85 -19.70 -8.52
N GLY A 109 -14.15 -20.11 -7.47
CA GLY A 109 -13.27 -21.30 -7.47
C GLY A 109 -11.81 -20.97 -7.82
N GLY A 110 -10.89 -21.91 -7.58
CA GLY A 110 -9.45 -21.72 -7.75
C GLY A 110 -8.78 -20.96 -6.58
N GLY A 111 -7.55 -20.53 -6.80
CA GLY A 111 -6.81 -19.71 -5.86
C GLY A 111 -7.28 -18.24 -5.87
N ILE A 112 -6.86 -17.50 -4.87
CA ILE A 112 -7.17 -16.07 -4.69
C ILE A 112 -5.87 -15.28 -4.66
N ILE A 113 -5.78 -14.23 -5.44
CA ILE A 113 -4.78 -13.17 -5.30
C ILE A 113 -5.48 -12.01 -4.59
N LEU A 114 -5.00 -11.65 -3.40
CA LEU A 114 -5.61 -10.62 -2.56
C LEU A 114 -4.76 -9.36 -2.59
N LEU A 115 -5.34 -8.25 -3.02
CA LEU A 115 -4.77 -6.92 -2.97
C LEU A 115 -5.30 -6.19 -1.74
N LEU A 116 -4.43 -5.50 -1.01
CA LEU A 116 -4.78 -4.76 0.20
C LEU A 116 -4.38 -3.29 0.10
N THR A 117 -5.15 -2.44 0.74
CA THR A 117 -4.85 -1.04 1.04
C THR A 117 -5.73 -0.59 2.21
N HIS A 118 -5.30 0.39 2.98
CA HIS A 118 -6.20 1.07 3.91
C HIS A 118 -6.81 2.33 3.28
N TYR A 119 -7.90 2.86 3.85
CA TYR A 119 -8.57 4.05 3.34
C TYR A 119 -8.93 5.06 4.43
N ASP A 120 -8.68 4.73 5.68
CA ASP A 120 -8.76 5.65 6.82
C ASP A 120 -7.56 6.59 6.87
N THR A 121 -7.53 7.50 7.80
CA THR A 121 -6.39 8.36 8.11
C THR A 121 -6.14 8.38 9.61
N LEU A 122 -4.89 8.66 9.98
CA LEU A 122 -4.55 8.96 11.35
C LEU A 122 -5.51 10.00 11.96
N ARG A 123 -5.85 9.84 13.22
CA ARG A 123 -6.67 10.79 13.99
C ARG A 123 -5.86 12.03 14.37
N LEU A 124 -5.48 12.81 13.37
CA LEU A 124 -4.71 14.04 13.50
C LEU A 124 -5.45 15.21 12.84
N ALA A 125 -5.47 16.36 13.50
CA ALA A 125 -6.11 17.55 12.97
C ALA A 125 -5.45 17.99 11.64
N ASN A 126 -6.29 18.27 10.62
CA ASN A 126 -5.86 18.68 9.28
C ASN A 126 -5.02 17.65 8.52
N PHE A 127 -4.92 16.43 8.98
CA PHE A 127 -4.23 15.35 8.27
C PHE A 127 -5.18 14.73 7.22
N VAL A 128 -4.93 15.03 5.96
CA VAL A 128 -5.80 14.53 4.86
C VAL A 128 -5.29 13.21 4.28
N GLY A 129 -4.09 12.77 4.66
CA GLY A 129 -3.52 11.51 4.22
C GLY A 129 -3.54 11.38 2.70
N ALA A 130 -2.84 12.27 1.98
CA ALA A 130 -2.83 12.23 0.53
C ALA A 130 -1.98 11.07 0.00
N ASN A 131 -0.81 10.88 0.59
CA ASN A 131 0.01 9.70 0.33
C ASN A 131 -0.45 8.53 1.22
N ASP A 132 -0.68 8.82 2.49
CA ASP A 132 -1.01 7.87 3.53
C ASP A 132 -2.51 7.54 3.52
N GLY A 133 -2.80 6.38 2.93
CA GLY A 133 -4.08 5.75 2.66
C GLY A 133 -4.77 6.17 1.35
N ALA A 134 -4.73 7.45 0.94
CA ALA A 134 -5.47 7.84 -0.26
C ALA A 134 -4.75 7.46 -1.56
N SER A 135 -3.41 7.50 -1.61
CA SER A 135 -2.64 7.17 -2.81
C SER A 135 -2.80 5.71 -3.21
N SER A 136 -2.62 4.82 -2.26
CA SER A 136 -2.77 3.38 -2.45
C SER A 136 -4.22 2.99 -2.72
N SER A 137 -5.18 3.59 -2.02
CA SER A 137 -6.61 3.42 -2.31
C SER A 137 -6.96 3.82 -3.75
N ALA A 138 -6.40 4.92 -4.27
CA ALA A 138 -6.61 5.34 -5.67
C ALA A 138 -5.99 4.35 -6.67
N VAL A 139 -4.81 3.80 -6.37
CA VAL A 139 -4.19 2.73 -7.17
C VAL A 139 -5.09 1.49 -7.21
N MET A 140 -5.64 1.07 -6.06
CA MET A 140 -6.51 -0.09 -5.97
C MET A 140 -7.84 0.09 -6.71
N LEU A 141 -8.41 1.30 -6.74
CA LEU A 141 -9.60 1.60 -7.56
C LEU A 141 -9.31 1.43 -9.05
N GLU A 142 -8.17 1.91 -9.51
CA GLU A 142 -7.78 1.74 -10.92
C GLU A 142 -7.47 0.27 -11.25
N LEU A 143 -6.82 -0.48 -10.34
CA LEU A 143 -6.62 -1.93 -10.50
C LEU A 143 -7.96 -2.68 -10.55
N ALA A 144 -8.95 -2.27 -9.78
CA ALA A 144 -10.29 -2.87 -9.84
C ALA A 144 -10.91 -2.76 -11.24
N ARG A 145 -10.78 -1.59 -11.89
CA ARG A 145 -11.26 -1.36 -13.27
C ARG A 145 -10.59 -2.28 -14.28
N GLN A 146 -9.34 -2.66 -14.04
CA GLN A 146 -8.58 -3.56 -14.91
C GLN A 146 -8.86 -5.04 -14.61
N LEU A 147 -9.10 -5.39 -13.35
CA LEU A 147 -9.06 -6.79 -12.88
C LEU A 147 -10.45 -7.40 -12.65
N CYS A 148 -11.47 -6.61 -12.26
CA CYS A 148 -12.77 -7.19 -11.94
C CYS A 148 -13.48 -7.81 -13.14
N ARG A 149 -13.24 -7.32 -14.35
CA ARG A 149 -13.76 -7.86 -15.62
C ARG A 149 -12.76 -8.72 -16.38
N ALA A 150 -11.53 -8.87 -15.85
CA ALA A 150 -10.52 -9.67 -16.50
C ALA A 150 -10.81 -11.17 -16.36
N HIS A 151 -10.56 -11.92 -17.44
CA HIS A 151 -10.68 -13.38 -17.43
C HIS A 151 -9.35 -14.02 -17.01
N LEU A 152 -9.01 -13.89 -15.71
CA LEU A 152 -7.81 -14.52 -15.15
C LEU A 152 -8.11 -15.95 -14.67
N PRO A 153 -7.09 -16.85 -14.64
CA PRO A 153 -7.24 -18.19 -14.07
C PRO A 153 -7.60 -18.17 -12.58
N GLU A 154 -7.07 -17.24 -11.83
CA GLU A 154 -7.32 -17.05 -10.39
C GLU A 154 -8.36 -15.96 -10.12
N ALA A 155 -9.04 -16.06 -8.99
CA ALA A 155 -9.86 -14.96 -8.49
C ALA A 155 -8.99 -13.82 -8.00
N VAL A 156 -9.38 -12.57 -8.27
CA VAL A 156 -8.73 -11.39 -7.71
C VAL A 156 -9.69 -10.73 -6.74
N TRP A 157 -9.22 -10.53 -5.53
CA TRP A 157 -9.94 -9.80 -4.50
C TRP A 157 -9.16 -8.53 -4.14
N ILE A 158 -9.87 -7.44 -3.91
CA ILE A 158 -9.28 -6.16 -3.51
C ILE A 158 -9.98 -5.71 -2.24
N ALA A 159 -9.25 -5.51 -1.17
CA ALA A 159 -9.81 -5.08 0.10
C ALA A 159 -9.28 -3.70 0.50
N PHE A 160 -10.21 -2.82 0.81
CA PHE A 160 -9.97 -1.51 1.41
C PHE A 160 -10.24 -1.65 2.91
N LEU A 161 -9.23 -1.45 3.71
CA LEU A 161 -9.23 -1.73 5.15
C LEU A 161 -9.52 -0.45 5.94
N ASP A 162 -10.34 -0.58 6.98
CA ASP A 162 -10.70 0.50 7.91
C ASP A 162 -9.93 0.31 9.22
N GLY A 163 -9.33 1.37 9.73
CA GLY A 163 -8.62 1.32 11.00
C GLY A 163 -7.28 0.58 10.90
N GLU A 164 -6.50 0.85 9.86
CA GLU A 164 -5.10 0.52 9.86
C GLU A 164 -4.40 1.36 10.92
N GLU A 165 -4.70 2.65 10.95
CA GLU A 165 -4.14 3.67 11.81
C GLU A 165 -4.45 3.50 13.29
N ALA A 166 -3.44 3.74 14.12
CA ALA A 166 -3.61 3.75 15.56
C ALA A 166 -4.59 4.83 16.03
N GLN A 167 -5.45 4.51 16.97
CA GLN A 167 -6.40 5.47 17.51
C GLN A 167 -5.76 6.39 18.57
N VAL A 168 -4.72 5.91 19.27
CA VAL A 168 -3.95 6.65 20.27
C VAL A 168 -2.45 6.45 20.06
N ARG A 169 -1.99 5.21 19.98
CA ARG A 169 -0.57 4.88 19.81
C ARG A 169 -0.40 3.50 19.20
N TRP A 170 0.41 3.42 18.17
CA TRP A 170 0.74 2.17 17.49
C TRP A 170 1.16 1.06 18.46
N SER A 171 0.50 -0.06 18.34
CA SER A 171 0.78 -1.28 19.10
C SER A 171 0.02 -2.46 18.51
N ASP A 172 0.35 -3.68 18.89
CA ASP A 172 -0.37 -4.92 18.49
C ASP A 172 -1.88 -4.89 18.75
N THR A 173 -2.36 -4.02 19.63
CA THR A 173 -3.78 -3.90 19.98
C THR A 173 -4.41 -2.58 19.53
N ASP A 174 -3.61 -1.60 19.11
CA ASP A 174 -4.10 -0.30 18.66
C ASP A 174 -3.53 0.05 17.28
N SER A 175 -3.82 -0.79 16.30
CA SER A 175 -3.54 -0.63 14.87
C SER A 175 -4.10 -1.83 14.10
N LEU A 176 -4.08 -1.80 12.78
CA LEU A 176 -4.35 -2.93 11.87
C LEU A 176 -5.71 -3.61 12.15
N TYR A 177 -6.71 -2.85 12.58
CA TYR A 177 -8.01 -3.41 12.98
C TYR A 177 -8.70 -4.09 11.80
N GLY A 178 -8.68 -3.45 10.62
CA GLY A 178 -9.33 -3.95 9.42
C GLY A 178 -8.70 -5.23 8.89
N SER A 179 -7.37 -5.29 8.79
CA SER A 179 -6.67 -6.49 8.30
C SER A 179 -6.77 -7.66 9.27
N ARG A 180 -6.70 -7.40 10.58
CA ARG A 180 -6.92 -8.44 11.60
C ARG A 180 -8.31 -9.05 11.49
N GLU A 181 -9.34 -8.21 11.33
CA GLU A 181 -10.73 -8.64 11.13
C GLU A 181 -10.90 -9.43 9.83
N LEU A 182 -10.37 -8.90 8.72
CA LEU A 182 -10.45 -9.58 7.42
C LEU A 182 -9.76 -10.94 7.45
N ALA A 183 -8.54 -11.02 7.99
CA ALA A 183 -7.81 -12.28 8.09
C ALA A 183 -8.52 -13.31 8.98
N ALA A 184 -9.19 -12.86 10.06
CA ALA A 184 -10.01 -13.72 10.91
C ALA A 184 -11.26 -14.24 10.17
N ARG A 185 -11.99 -13.37 9.45
CA ARG A 185 -13.16 -13.76 8.63
C ARG A 185 -12.77 -14.77 7.56
N LEU A 186 -11.67 -14.54 6.85
CA LEU A 186 -11.19 -15.46 5.81
C LEU A 186 -10.74 -16.82 6.38
N ALA A 187 -10.19 -16.83 7.60
CA ALA A 187 -9.89 -18.08 8.29
C ALA A 187 -11.16 -18.87 8.65
N LEU A 188 -12.20 -18.18 9.14
CA LEU A 188 -13.48 -18.79 9.53
C LEU A 188 -14.26 -19.30 8.30
N SER A 189 -14.27 -18.58 7.17
CA SER A 189 -14.91 -19.02 5.92
C SER A 189 -14.15 -20.15 5.21
N GLY A 190 -12.87 -20.35 5.56
CA GLY A 190 -11.98 -21.29 4.87
C GLY A 190 -11.29 -20.72 3.63
N ASP A 191 -11.62 -19.50 3.21
CA ASP A 191 -11.02 -18.85 2.03
C ASP A 191 -9.55 -18.50 2.24
N LEU A 192 -9.10 -18.33 3.50
CA LEU A 192 -7.70 -18.03 3.80
C LEU A 192 -6.74 -19.05 3.16
N ARG A 193 -7.12 -20.34 3.13
CA ARG A 193 -6.30 -21.42 2.54
C ARG A 193 -6.25 -21.36 1.01
N ARG A 194 -7.13 -20.59 0.39
CA ARG A 194 -7.17 -20.36 -1.07
C ARG A 194 -6.33 -19.18 -1.49
N ILE A 195 -5.89 -18.32 -0.54
CA ILE A 195 -5.09 -17.16 -0.86
C ILE A 195 -3.67 -17.63 -1.19
N ARG A 196 -3.26 -17.35 -2.42
CA ARG A 196 -1.93 -17.69 -2.96
C ARG A 196 -0.90 -16.62 -2.65
N ALA A 197 -1.33 -15.37 -2.66
CA ALA A 197 -0.50 -14.21 -2.39
C ALA A 197 -1.36 -13.03 -1.93
N VAL A 198 -0.80 -12.27 -1.00
CA VAL A 198 -1.28 -10.95 -0.58
C VAL A 198 -0.32 -9.89 -1.10
N LEU A 199 -0.83 -8.87 -1.78
CA LEU A 199 -0.09 -7.72 -2.25
C LEU A 199 -0.67 -6.48 -1.57
N LEU A 200 0.02 -5.95 -0.59
CA LEU A 200 -0.32 -4.69 0.06
C LEU A 200 0.33 -3.55 -0.70
N ALA A 201 -0.36 -2.44 -0.82
CA ALA A 201 0.22 -1.16 -1.21
C ALA A 201 -0.19 -0.11 -0.20
N ASP A 202 0.80 0.61 0.30
CA ASP A 202 0.64 1.76 1.16
C ASP A 202 1.63 2.87 0.80
N MET A 203 1.24 4.14 0.97
CA MET A 203 2.06 5.33 0.74
C MET A 203 2.81 5.31 -0.61
N VAL A 204 2.13 4.93 -1.70
CA VAL A 204 2.74 4.72 -3.04
C VAL A 204 2.63 5.92 -3.98
N GLY A 205 2.21 7.06 -3.47
CA GLY A 205 1.99 8.28 -4.26
C GLY A 205 3.14 9.27 -4.22
N ASP A 206 4.17 9.08 -3.41
CA ASP A 206 5.25 10.05 -3.27
C ASP A 206 5.84 10.45 -4.63
N ARG A 207 6.03 11.76 -4.81
CA ARG A 207 6.65 12.32 -6.02
C ARG A 207 8.09 11.85 -6.22
N ASP A 208 8.80 11.62 -5.12
CA ASP A 208 10.18 11.13 -5.08
C ASP A 208 10.27 9.63 -4.76
N LEU A 209 9.33 8.84 -5.29
CA LEU A 209 9.08 7.42 -5.07
C LEU A 209 10.33 6.56 -4.93
N ASP A 210 10.48 5.87 -3.80
CA ASP A 210 11.57 4.95 -3.46
C ASP A 210 11.04 3.75 -2.66
N ILE A 211 10.50 2.75 -3.33
CA ILE A 211 10.01 1.52 -2.68
C ILE A 211 11.19 0.66 -2.22
N LEU A 212 11.27 0.38 -0.93
CA LEU A 212 12.26 -0.52 -0.33
C LEU A 212 11.71 -1.94 -0.19
N ARG A 213 12.60 -2.93 0.01
CA ARG A 213 12.21 -4.29 0.34
C ARG A 213 11.77 -4.34 1.80
N GLU A 214 10.49 -4.56 2.06
CA GLU A 214 10.01 -4.73 3.42
C GLU A 214 10.48 -6.09 3.98
N GLU A 215 11.10 -6.08 5.18
CA GLU A 215 11.86 -7.22 5.71
C GLU A 215 11.00 -8.41 6.15
N ASN A 216 9.75 -8.16 6.61
CA ASN A 216 8.83 -9.21 7.01
C ASN A 216 8.18 -9.90 5.82
N SER A 217 8.16 -9.24 4.66
CA SER A 217 7.55 -9.72 3.43
C SER A 217 8.11 -11.07 2.96
N THR A 218 7.27 -11.89 2.36
CA THR A 218 7.65 -13.21 1.85
C THR A 218 8.69 -13.08 0.72
N PRO A 219 9.94 -13.60 0.88
CA PRO A 219 11.04 -13.28 -0.02
C PRO A 219 10.79 -13.59 -1.49
N TRP A 220 10.20 -14.77 -1.83
CA TRP A 220 9.91 -15.12 -3.21
C TRP A 220 8.91 -14.17 -3.89
N LEU A 221 7.95 -13.63 -3.11
CA LEU A 221 6.93 -12.70 -3.61
C LEU A 221 7.52 -11.31 -3.81
N THR A 222 8.37 -10.86 -2.88
CA THR A 222 9.17 -9.64 -3.03
C THR A 222 10.05 -9.72 -4.27
N ASP A 223 10.78 -10.83 -4.46
CA ASP A 223 11.63 -11.04 -5.64
C ASP A 223 10.83 -11.03 -6.95
N LEU A 224 9.61 -11.58 -6.93
CA LEU A 224 8.70 -11.51 -8.07
C LEU A 224 8.36 -10.06 -8.42
N VAL A 225 7.91 -9.27 -7.45
CA VAL A 225 7.55 -7.85 -7.65
C VAL A 225 8.76 -7.06 -8.20
N TRP A 226 9.93 -7.21 -7.59
CA TRP A 226 11.16 -6.53 -8.04
C TRP A 226 11.60 -6.97 -9.43
N SER A 227 11.42 -8.24 -9.77
CA SER A 227 11.67 -8.76 -11.11
C SER A 227 10.71 -8.12 -12.14
N VAL A 228 9.44 -8.01 -11.81
CA VAL A 228 8.44 -7.32 -12.65
C VAL A 228 8.82 -5.85 -12.81
N ALA A 229 9.13 -5.14 -11.73
CA ALA A 229 9.52 -3.73 -11.77
C ALA A 229 10.75 -3.51 -12.67
N ARG A 230 11.80 -4.35 -12.55
CA ARG A 230 12.99 -4.27 -13.40
C ARG A 230 12.65 -4.53 -14.87
N ARG A 231 11.84 -5.55 -15.18
CA ARG A 231 11.42 -5.88 -16.55
C ARG A 231 10.64 -4.73 -17.20
N LEU A 232 9.85 -3.99 -16.42
CA LEU A 232 9.09 -2.84 -16.87
C LEU A 232 9.94 -1.55 -16.97
N GLY A 233 11.22 -1.60 -16.57
CA GLY A 233 12.11 -0.42 -16.60
C GLY A 233 12.00 0.48 -15.36
N TYR A 234 11.34 0.00 -14.29
CA TYR A 234 11.10 0.77 -13.05
C TYR A 234 12.09 0.45 -11.93
N GLY A 235 13.17 -0.30 -12.18
CA GLY A 235 14.15 -0.71 -11.19
C GLY A 235 14.75 0.43 -10.35
N ARG A 236 14.74 1.66 -10.86
CA ARG A 236 15.22 2.84 -10.11
C ARG A 236 14.29 3.30 -8.98
N TYR A 237 13.05 2.82 -8.97
CA TYR A 237 12.03 3.13 -7.95
C TYR A 237 11.81 1.97 -6.97
N PHE A 238 12.30 0.77 -7.31
CA PHE A 238 12.21 -0.44 -6.49
C PHE A 238 13.64 -0.81 -6.09
N LEU A 239 14.06 -0.30 -4.95
CA LEU A 239 15.45 -0.35 -4.50
C LEU A 239 15.76 -1.67 -3.80
N ASP A 240 17.04 -2.12 -3.89
CA ASP A 240 17.51 -3.36 -3.23
C ASP A 240 18.00 -3.12 -1.78
N ARG A 241 17.59 -2.00 -1.16
CA ARG A 241 17.72 -1.77 0.29
C ARG A 241 16.50 -2.33 1.00
N SER A 242 16.61 -2.66 2.27
CA SER A 242 15.50 -3.18 3.06
C SER A 242 15.19 -2.31 4.27
N GLU A 243 13.95 -2.40 4.73
CA GLU A 243 13.42 -1.75 5.91
C GLU A 243 12.31 -2.60 6.52
N ALA A 244 12.23 -2.66 7.86
CA ALA A 244 11.16 -3.36 8.55
C ALA A 244 10.00 -2.41 8.82
N VAL A 245 8.80 -2.76 8.35
CA VAL A 245 7.58 -2.00 8.57
C VAL A 245 6.51 -2.93 9.15
N GLU A 246 5.78 -2.46 10.16
CA GLU A 246 4.59 -3.16 10.65
C GLU A 246 3.36 -2.60 9.93
N ASP A 247 2.66 -3.46 9.15
CA ASP A 247 1.54 -3.04 8.33
C ASP A 247 0.51 -4.18 8.11
N ASP A 248 -0.54 -3.91 7.35
CA ASP A 248 -1.71 -4.76 7.08
C ASP A 248 -1.39 -6.13 6.45
N HIS A 249 -0.18 -6.36 5.96
CA HIS A 249 0.30 -7.66 5.51
C HIS A 249 0.60 -8.63 6.67
N LEU A 250 0.97 -8.12 7.87
CA LEU A 250 1.39 -8.93 9.00
C LEU A 250 0.31 -9.90 9.52
N PRO A 251 -0.98 -9.53 9.64
CA PRO A 251 -2.02 -10.47 10.05
C PRO A 251 -2.15 -11.70 9.15
N PHE A 252 -1.78 -11.59 7.88
CA PHE A 252 -1.77 -12.68 6.91
C PHE A 252 -0.51 -13.53 7.02
N LEU A 253 0.67 -12.91 7.15
CA LEU A 253 1.94 -13.60 7.39
C LEU A 253 1.87 -14.45 8.67
N ARG A 254 1.35 -13.89 9.76
CA ARG A 254 1.15 -14.60 11.03
C ARG A 254 0.22 -15.82 10.90
N ARG A 255 -0.55 -15.94 9.81
CA ARG A 255 -1.42 -17.08 9.47
C ARG A 255 -0.85 -17.97 8.36
N GLY A 256 0.42 -17.78 7.99
CA GLY A 256 1.13 -18.59 7.00
C GLY A 256 0.76 -18.29 5.54
N VAL A 257 0.13 -17.14 5.26
CA VAL A 257 -0.15 -16.70 3.90
C VAL A 257 1.02 -15.86 3.39
N ALA A 258 1.49 -16.15 2.17
CA ALA A 258 2.54 -15.34 1.55
C ALA A 258 2.03 -13.91 1.29
N ALA A 259 2.77 -12.92 1.77
CA ALA A 259 2.43 -11.51 1.62
C ALA A 259 3.65 -10.66 1.30
N VAL A 260 3.45 -9.57 0.58
CA VAL A 260 4.44 -8.52 0.32
C VAL A 260 3.78 -7.16 0.55
N ASP A 261 4.54 -6.27 1.15
CA ASP A 261 4.20 -4.87 1.30
C ASP A 261 5.02 -4.02 0.32
N LEU A 262 4.33 -3.16 -0.41
CA LEU A 262 4.88 -2.14 -1.28
C LEU A 262 4.61 -0.78 -0.64
N ILE A 263 5.59 -0.28 0.09
CA ILE A 263 5.49 0.97 0.82
C ILE A 263 6.71 1.87 0.52
N ASP A 264 6.46 3.17 0.37
CA ASP A 264 7.49 4.20 0.37
C ASP A 264 7.51 4.87 1.75
N PHE A 265 8.30 4.31 2.66
CA PHE A 265 8.40 4.80 4.04
C PHE A 265 9.47 5.89 4.21
N ASP A 266 10.29 6.15 3.18
CA ASP A 266 11.22 7.31 3.13
C ASP A 266 10.46 8.60 2.74
N TYR A 267 9.35 8.87 3.45
CA TYR A 267 8.43 9.96 3.19
C TYR A 267 8.44 10.98 4.34
N PRO A 268 9.06 12.15 4.17
CA PRO A 268 9.28 13.10 5.28
C PRO A 268 8.00 13.79 5.79
N TYR A 269 6.88 13.61 5.12
CA TYR A 269 5.58 14.20 5.49
C TYR A 269 4.67 13.20 6.21
N TRP A 270 5.14 11.96 6.42
CA TRP A 270 4.40 10.91 7.12
C TRP A 270 3.89 11.40 8.47
N HIS A 271 2.61 11.13 8.76
CA HIS A 271 1.92 11.52 9.98
C HIS A 271 2.02 13.03 10.32
N THR A 272 2.05 13.87 9.29
CA THR A 272 2.00 15.33 9.45
C THR A 272 0.89 15.95 8.61
N PRO A 273 0.35 17.12 8.99
CA PRO A 273 -0.62 17.85 8.15
C PRO A 273 -0.06 18.30 6.80
N ALA A 274 1.23 18.10 6.55
CA ALA A 274 1.89 18.40 5.27
C ALA A 274 1.77 17.24 4.26
N ASP A 275 1.19 16.09 4.63
CA ASP A 275 0.83 15.04 3.68
C ASP A 275 -0.35 15.47 2.82
N THR A 276 -0.04 16.15 1.73
CA THR A 276 -0.97 16.83 0.83
C THR A 276 -0.67 16.50 -0.63
N LEU A 277 -1.62 16.79 -1.53
CA LEU A 277 -1.56 16.43 -2.96
C LEU A 277 -0.29 16.91 -3.69
N ASP A 278 0.30 18.03 -3.27
CA ASP A 278 1.53 18.55 -3.87
C ASP A 278 2.77 17.70 -3.57
N LYS A 279 2.68 16.75 -2.65
CA LYS A 279 3.72 15.74 -2.36
C LYS A 279 3.55 14.49 -3.22
N CYS A 280 2.37 14.27 -3.78
CA CYS A 280 2.04 13.10 -4.58
C CYS A 280 2.25 13.34 -6.09
N SER A 281 2.28 12.26 -6.86
CA SER A 281 2.46 12.27 -8.30
C SER A 281 1.62 11.20 -8.99
N ALA A 282 0.88 11.59 -10.03
CA ALA A 282 0.16 10.64 -10.89
C ALA A 282 1.11 9.65 -11.60
N ARG A 283 2.37 10.05 -11.83
CA ARG A 283 3.42 9.17 -12.36
C ARG A 283 3.74 8.05 -11.38
N SER A 284 3.88 8.34 -10.09
CA SER A 284 4.17 7.34 -9.06
C SER A 284 3.03 6.33 -8.94
N LEU A 285 1.77 6.80 -8.95
CA LEU A 285 0.60 5.92 -9.01
C LEU A 285 0.62 5.02 -10.24
N ALA A 286 0.99 5.57 -11.42
CA ALA A 286 1.09 4.79 -12.66
C ALA A 286 2.19 3.72 -12.60
N ILE A 287 3.34 4.03 -12.01
CA ILE A 287 4.46 3.10 -11.88
C ILE A 287 4.07 1.92 -10.97
N VAL A 288 3.61 2.21 -9.75
CA VAL A 288 3.25 1.17 -8.79
C VAL A 288 2.04 0.38 -9.27
N GLY A 289 1.02 1.04 -9.81
CA GLY A 289 -0.15 0.39 -10.37
C GLY A 289 0.19 -0.56 -11.54
N HIS A 290 1.10 -0.16 -12.44
CA HIS A 290 1.57 -1.03 -13.52
C HIS A 290 2.32 -2.26 -12.99
N VAL A 291 3.21 -2.07 -12.01
CA VAL A 291 3.94 -3.20 -11.37
C VAL A 291 2.98 -4.17 -10.70
N LEU A 292 2.01 -3.67 -9.92
CA LEU A 292 1.00 -4.52 -9.28
C LEU A 292 0.14 -5.27 -10.32
N LEU A 293 -0.33 -4.57 -11.37
CA LEU A 293 -1.14 -5.18 -12.44
C LEU A 293 -0.41 -6.34 -13.11
N GLU A 294 0.86 -6.14 -13.49
CA GLU A 294 1.66 -7.19 -14.14
C GLU A 294 2.05 -8.30 -13.16
N THR A 295 2.27 -8.00 -11.88
CA THR A 295 2.51 -9.00 -10.84
C THR A 295 1.28 -9.91 -10.66
N VAL A 296 0.07 -9.33 -10.59
CA VAL A 296 -1.18 -10.11 -10.53
C VAL A 296 -1.32 -11.01 -11.76
N ARG A 297 -1.08 -10.48 -12.96
CA ARG A 297 -1.14 -11.24 -14.21
C ARG A 297 -0.13 -12.40 -14.24
N GLU A 298 1.06 -12.17 -13.71
CA GLU A 298 2.10 -13.22 -13.64
C GLU A 298 1.76 -14.28 -12.60
N LEU A 299 1.30 -13.89 -11.40
CA LEU A 299 0.82 -14.82 -10.38
C LEU A 299 -0.33 -15.70 -10.89
N ALA A 300 -1.28 -15.11 -11.62
CA ALA A 300 -2.42 -15.83 -12.15
C ALA A 300 -2.04 -16.87 -13.24
N ARG A 301 -0.90 -16.73 -13.90
CA ARG A 301 -0.39 -17.70 -14.90
C ARG A 301 0.44 -18.81 -14.29
N ARG A 302 0.94 -18.66 -13.08
CA ARG A 302 1.76 -19.69 -12.41
C ARG A 302 0.85 -20.82 -11.94
N PRO A 303 1.25 -22.10 -12.12
CA PRO A 303 0.49 -23.21 -11.54
C PRO A 303 0.38 -23.07 -10.04
N SER A 304 -0.74 -23.56 -9.49
CA SER A 304 -1.01 -23.61 -8.04
C SER A 304 -0.12 -24.60 -7.33
#